data_58a6b33ca9bab95d2fbc5795edb83b1d
#
_entry.id   58a6b33ca9bab95d2fbc5795edb83b1d
#
_cell.length_a   1.000
_cell.length_b   1.000
_cell.length_c   1.000
_cell.angle_alpha   90.00
_cell.angle_beta   90.00
_cell.angle_gamma   90.00
#
_symmetry.space_group_name_H-M   'P 1'
#
loop_
_entity.id
_entity.type
_entity.pdbx_description
1 polymer ?
#
loop_
_entity_poly.entity_id
_entity_poly.type
_entity_poly.pdbx_seq_one_letter_code
_entity_poly.pdbx_strand_id
1 'polypeptide(L)'
;MNIVTVDEITKAYGERKLFDKASFFLQEGEKAGIIGINGTGKSTLLKIIAGIEKPDSGNVILANHYTVQYLPQTPEFEPTDTVLQAVVRGHATEENHWTVESEAKTMMTKLGITDFEETCGHLSGGQRKRLALVSALLAKADILLLDEPTNHLDSEMSTWLEDELRAYKGSIIMVTHDRYFLDSVANRIIEVDKGQIYSYATNYSGFLEGKTLREDILDAQERKRQSILRVELEWVKRGARARSTKQKARLERYEEMKGKSAPVKDAQVEIGSVSSRLGRTTVELDHIEKSFDGKTIIHDFTYHFLKDDRIGIVGRNGCGKSTLLKIMQGILEPDSGSVVIGPTVKIGYFAQEIQLGKDMDPNQRVIDYIRDVAEYVETDEGKITAARLLERFLFRGEDQYGLIGKLSGGERRRLYLCKVLMSAPNVLILDEPTNDLDITTLTILEDYLDSFQGIVVAVSHDRYFLDRVVRRIFAFRPDGTLWQSEGGYTDYETRVLYEQQAAEKSAGAKTETAESKTGKSDNWKEKPRTKKLKLSYQEQREYDTIEDDIATLEQRIEENKIAMEKNASNSSELQRLYEEQEQLEQTLAEKMDRWMYLEDLVAQIAAQP
;
A
#
# COMPACT_ATOMS: atom_id res chain seq x y z
N MET A 1 -22.16 -8.35 -18.01
CA MET A 1 -21.80 -9.53 -18.84
C MET A 1 -20.40 -9.97 -18.43
N ASN A 2 -20.11 -11.31 -18.37
CA ASN A 2 -18.73 -11.74 -18.12
C ASN A 2 -17.89 -11.50 -19.38
N ILE A 3 -16.85 -10.70 -19.27
CA ILE A 3 -15.94 -10.37 -20.37
C ILE A 3 -14.67 -11.21 -20.35
N VAL A 4 -14.22 -11.60 -19.14
CA VAL A 4 -13.12 -12.55 -18.92
C VAL A 4 -13.64 -13.67 -18.06
N THR A 5 -13.44 -14.93 -18.47
CA THR A 5 -13.71 -16.10 -17.65
C THR A 5 -12.46 -16.97 -17.64
N VAL A 6 -11.92 -17.19 -16.45
CA VAL A 6 -10.82 -18.10 -16.20
C VAL A 6 -11.41 -19.32 -15.52
N ASP A 7 -11.26 -20.49 -16.13
CA ASP A 7 -11.91 -21.72 -15.70
C ASP A 7 -10.89 -22.82 -15.44
N GLU A 8 -10.82 -23.25 -14.17
CA GLU A 8 -9.99 -24.34 -13.64
C GLU A 8 -8.53 -24.32 -14.15
N ILE A 9 -7.91 -23.14 -14.25
CA ILE A 9 -6.54 -23.04 -14.69
C ILE A 9 -5.56 -23.69 -13.70
N THR A 10 -4.62 -24.46 -14.26
CA THR A 10 -3.47 -24.97 -13.51
C THR A 10 -2.20 -24.49 -14.20
N LYS A 11 -1.22 -24.05 -13.40
CA LYS A 11 0.09 -23.61 -13.89
C LYS A 11 1.17 -23.95 -12.86
N ALA A 12 2.27 -24.54 -13.32
CA ALA A 12 3.42 -24.84 -12.49
C ALA A 12 4.73 -24.46 -13.18
N TYR A 13 5.72 -24.03 -12.40
CA TYR A 13 7.10 -23.86 -12.83
C TYR A 13 8.00 -24.82 -12.03
N GLY A 14 8.46 -25.88 -12.70
CA GLY A 14 9.18 -26.96 -12.04
C GLY A 14 8.30 -27.64 -10.97
N GLU A 15 8.76 -27.66 -9.73
CA GLU A 15 8.01 -28.25 -8.60
C GLU A 15 6.99 -27.28 -7.97
N ARG A 16 7.09 -25.97 -8.26
CA ARG A 16 6.24 -24.94 -7.68
C ARG A 16 4.95 -24.78 -8.47
N LYS A 17 3.81 -25.17 -7.89
CA LYS A 17 2.48 -24.88 -8.44
C LYS A 17 2.12 -23.44 -8.12
N LEU A 18 1.78 -22.66 -9.18
CA LEU A 18 1.26 -21.29 -9.04
C LEU A 18 -0.25 -21.27 -8.93
N PHE A 19 -0.94 -22.08 -9.75
CA PHE A 19 -2.39 -22.23 -9.75
C PHE A 19 -2.75 -23.71 -9.73
N ASP A 20 -3.78 -24.04 -8.97
CA ASP A 20 -4.31 -25.40 -8.87
C ASP A 20 -5.83 -25.36 -9.01
N LYS A 21 -6.34 -25.52 -10.24
CA LYS A 21 -7.76 -25.41 -10.64
C LYS A 21 -8.38 -24.08 -10.18
N ALA A 22 -7.66 -23.01 -10.40
CA ALA A 22 -8.10 -21.66 -10.02
C ALA A 22 -9.10 -21.11 -11.04
N SER A 23 -10.20 -20.53 -10.58
CA SER A 23 -11.24 -19.96 -11.42
C SER A 23 -11.67 -18.58 -10.92
N PHE A 24 -11.90 -17.66 -11.86
CA PHE A 24 -12.56 -16.39 -11.57
C PHE A 24 -13.17 -15.81 -12.85
N PHE A 25 -14.00 -14.78 -12.69
CA PHE A 25 -14.58 -14.05 -13.82
C PHE A 25 -14.53 -12.55 -13.57
N LEU A 26 -14.48 -11.77 -14.65
CA LEU A 26 -14.56 -10.31 -14.65
C LEU A 26 -15.80 -9.89 -15.44
N GLN A 27 -16.54 -8.94 -14.88
CA GLN A 27 -17.69 -8.33 -15.56
C GLN A 27 -17.29 -7.04 -16.27
N GLU A 28 -18.11 -6.63 -17.22
CA GLU A 28 -17.94 -5.38 -17.95
C GLU A 28 -17.98 -4.19 -17.01
N GLY A 29 -17.00 -3.27 -17.13
CA GLY A 29 -16.87 -2.08 -16.30
C GLY A 29 -16.29 -2.33 -14.89
N GLU A 30 -15.99 -3.59 -14.52
CA GLU A 30 -15.31 -3.88 -13.25
C GLU A 30 -13.83 -3.45 -13.30
N LYS A 31 -13.36 -2.93 -12.17
CA LYS A 31 -11.95 -2.58 -11.92
C LYS A 31 -11.42 -3.46 -10.81
N ALA A 32 -10.72 -4.52 -11.20
CA ALA A 32 -10.23 -5.55 -10.30
C ALA A 32 -8.77 -5.33 -9.92
N GLY A 33 -8.48 -5.31 -8.62
CA GLY A 33 -7.12 -5.33 -8.08
C GLY A 33 -6.70 -6.75 -7.73
N ILE A 34 -5.57 -7.23 -8.27
CA ILE A 34 -4.99 -8.53 -7.91
C ILE A 34 -3.95 -8.34 -6.81
N ILE A 35 -4.12 -9.04 -5.70
CA ILE A 35 -3.21 -9.03 -4.56
C ILE A 35 -2.74 -10.44 -4.21
N GLY A 36 -1.63 -10.54 -3.49
CA GLY A 36 -1.04 -11.80 -3.04
C GLY A 36 0.45 -11.66 -2.78
N ILE A 37 1.04 -12.64 -2.13
CA ILE A 37 2.48 -12.69 -1.81
C ILE A 37 3.30 -12.70 -3.10
N ASN A 38 4.52 -12.16 -3.06
CA ASN A 38 5.41 -12.19 -4.22
C ASN A 38 5.76 -13.64 -4.61
N GLY A 39 5.74 -13.89 -5.92
CA GLY A 39 5.97 -15.22 -6.48
C GLY A 39 4.73 -16.15 -6.49
N THR A 40 3.53 -15.69 -6.13
CA THR A 40 2.28 -16.49 -6.23
C THR A 40 1.70 -16.57 -7.64
N GLY A 41 2.27 -15.84 -8.60
CA GLY A 41 1.86 -15.91 -10.00
C GLY A 41 0.97 -14.77 -10.49
N LYS A 42 0.89 -13.64 -9.78
CA LYS A 42 0.06 -12.46 -10.17
C LYS A 42 0.33 -12.01 -11.61
N SER A 43 1.59 -11.72 -11.95
CA SER A 43 2.00 -11.32 -13.31
C SER A 43 1.79 -12.45 -14.33
N THR A 44 1.96 -13.72 -13.92
CA THR A 44 1.67 -14.88 -14.76
C THR A 44 0.18 -14.95 -15.09
N LEU A 45 -0.70 -14.64 -14.13
CA LEU A 45 -2.14 -14.58 -14.37
C LEU A 45 -2.49 -13.51 -15.39
N LEU A 46 -1.92 -12.30 -15.29
CA LEU A 46 -2.10 -11.26 -16.30
C LEU A 46 -1.62 -11.69 -17.68
N LYS A 47 -0.46 -12.35 -17.78
CA LYS A 47 0.07 -12.87 -19.05
C LYS A 47 -0.82 -13.97 -19.65
N ILE A 48 -1.41 -14.82 -18.80
CA ILE A 48 -2.36 -15.85 -19.24
C ILE A 48 -3.63 -15.21 -19.77
N ILE A 49 -4.17 -14.18 -19.11
CA ILE A 49 -5.35 -13.44 -19.58
C ILE A 49 -5.04 -12.69 -20.88
N ALA A 50 -3.84 -12.09 -20.98
CA ALA A 50 -3.37 -11.42 -22.20
C ALA A 50 -3.12 -12.39 -23.38
N GLY A 51 -3.16 -13.71 -23.16
CA GLY A 51 -2.85 -14.72 -24.18
C GLY A 51 -1.36 -14.85 -24.53
N ILE A 52 -0.48 -14.19 -23.77
CA ILE A 52 0.99 -14.25 -23.95
C ILE A 52 1.52 -15.60 -23.47
N GLU A 53 0.95 -16.10 -22.37
CA GLU A 53 1.33 -17.38 -21.77
C GLU A 53 0.12 -18.32 -21.72
N LYS A 54 0.36 -19.64 -21.92
CA LYS A 54 -0.71 -20.62 -21.84
C LYS A 54 -0.70 -21.31 -20.47
N PRO A 55 -1.88 -21.57 -19.89
CA PRO A 55 -1.98 -22.45 -18.73
C PRO A 55 -1.60 -23.90 -19.10
N ASP A 56 -1.21 -24.70 -18.12
CA ASP A 56 -0.90 -26.11 -18.32
C ASP A 56 -2.19 -26.94 -18.47
N SER A 57 -3.28 -26.51 -17.80
CA SER A 57 -4.64 -27.02 -18.00
C SER A 57 -5.67 -25.94 -17.66
N GLY A 58 -6.92 -26.17 -18.05
CA GLY A 58 -8.00 -25.18 -17.93
C GLY A 58 -8.05 -24.23 -19.12
N ASN A 59 -8.99 -23.29 -19.11
CA ASN A 59 -9.24 -22.39 -20.22
C ASN A 59 -9.41 -20.95 -19.77
N VAL A 60 -8.99 -20.02 -20.65
CA VAL A 60 -9.33 -18.60 -20.53
C VAL A 60 -10.21 -18.22 -21.71
N ILE A 61 -11.36 -17.68 -21.42
CA ILE A 61 -12.34 -17.27 -22.41
C ILE A 61 -12.50 -15.76 -22.31
N LEU A 62 -12.16 -15.07 -23.37
CA LEU A 62 -12.44 -13.65 -23.57
C LEU A 62 -13.72 -13.52 -24.39
N ALA A 63 -14.58 -12.58 -24.03
CA ALA A 63 -15.78 -12.28 -24.82
C ALA A 63 -15.37 -11.78 -26.21
N ASN A 64 -16.13 -12.17 -27.23
CA ASN A 64 -15.85 -11.79 -28.62
C ASN A 64 -15.92 -10.26 -28.78
N HIS A 65 -15.04 -9.71 -29.63
CA HIS A 65 -14.94 -8.29 -29.97
C HIS A 65 -14.34 -7.37 -28.91
N TYR A 66 -13.90 -7.89 -27.76
CA TYR A 66 -13.20 -7.09 -26.77
C TYR A 66 -11.69 -7.04 -27.05
N THR A 67 -11.15 -5.83 -27.02
CA THR A 67 -9.72 -5.57 -27.18
C THR A 67 -9.03 -5.62 -25.82
N VAL A 68 -7.84 -6.23 -25.75
CA VAL A 68 -7.05 -6.36 -24.53
C VAL A 68 -5.72 -5.65 -24.71
N GLN A 69 -5.39 -4.77 -23.80
CA GLN A 69 -4.07 -4.13 -23.74
C GLN A 69 -3.36 -4.52 -22.44
N TYR A 70 -2.10 -4.91 -22.57
CA TYR A 70 -1.27 -5.34 -21.43
C TYR A 70 -0.08 -4.41 -21.22
N LEU A 71 0.07 -3.89 -20.01
CA LEU A 71 1.26 -3.19 -19.53
C LEU A 71 2.14 -4.18 -18.75
N PRO A 72 3.30 -4.59 -19.27
CA PRO A 72 4.21 -5.48 -18.55
C PRO A 72 4.98 -4.77 -17.44
N GLN A 73 5.44 -5.54 -16.44
CA GLN A 73 6.29 -5.01 -15.36
C GLN A 73 7.59 -4.41 -15.90
N THR A 74 8.19 -5.01 -16.94
CA THR A 74 9.40 -4.52 -17.61
C THR A 74 9.10 -4.36 -19.09
N PRO A 75 8.77 -3.13 -19.54
CA PRO A 75 8.52 -2.87 -20.96
C PRO A 75 9.82 -2.75 -21.75
N GLU A 76 9.77 -3.23 -22.99
CA GLU A 76 10.85 -3.13 -23.97
C GLU A 76 10.43 -2.24 -25.12
N PHE A 77 11.32 -1.36 -25.55
CA PHE A 77 11.17 -0.49 -26.71
C PHE A 77 12.38 -0.63 -27.64
N GLU A 78 12.18 -0.37 -28.92
CA GLU A 78 13.29 -0.29 -29.86
C GLU A 78 14.21 0.87 -29.48
N PRO A 79 15.51 0.63 -29.25
CA PRO A 79 16.43 1.66 -28.75
C PRO A 79 16.59 2.88 -29.67
N THR A 80 16.30 2.71 -30.96
CA THR A 80 16.43 3.73 -32.00
C THR A 80 15.22 4.62 -32.17
N ASP A 81 14.06 4.21 -31.64
CA ASP A 81 12.83 4.98 -31.75
C ASP A 81 12.89 6.23 -30.86
N THR A 82 12.26 7.31 -31.30
CA THR A 82 12.01 8.44 -30.40
C THR A 82 10.88 8.11 -29.44
N VAL A 83 10.88 8.76 -28.29
CA VAL A 83 9.86 8.62 -27.24
C VAL A 83 8.45 8.77 -27.83
N LEU A 84 8.23 9.79 -28.65
CA LEU A 84 6.94 10.03 -29.30
C LEU A 84 6.56 8.90 -30.28
N GLN A 85 7.51 8.48 -31.13
CA GLN A 85 7.28 7.41 -32.09
C GLN A 85 6.92 6.09 -31.41
N ALA A 86 7.62 5.75 -30.34
CA ALA A 86 7.39 4.52 -29.59
C ALA A 86 5.97 4.45 -28.98
N VAL A 87 5.44 5.59 -28.52
CA VAL A 87 4.09 5.67 -27.93
C VAL A 87 3.00 5.67 -29.00
N VAL A 88 3.19 6.42 -30.10
CA VAL A 88 2.16 6.59 -31.13
C VAL A 88 2.09 5.37 -32.05
N ARG A 89 3.18 4.60 -32.14
CA ARG A 89 3.24 3.39 -32.99
C ARG A 89 2.11 2.39 -32.62
N GLY A 90 1.28 2.04 -33.62
CA GLY A 90 0.18 1.10 -33.48
C GLY A 90 -1.15 1.69 -32.99
N HIS A 91 -1.16 2.97 -32.57
CA HIS A 91 -2.36 3.65 -32.09
C HIS A 91 -2.86 4.73 -33.08
N ALA A 92 -1.96 5.26 -33.91
CA ALA A 92 -2.28 6.28 -34.89
C ALA A 92 -2.69 5.67 -36.23
N THR A 93 -3.76 6.20 -36.82
CA THR A 93 -4.17 6.03 -38.23
C THR A 93 -3.96 7.36 -38.95
N GLU A 94 -4.00 7.37 -40.29
CA GLU A 94 -3.87 8.62 -41.06
C GLU A 94 -4.91 9.68 -40.67
N GLU A 95 -6.09 9.26 -40.21
CA GLU A 95 -7.20 10.15 -39.84
C GLU A 95 -7.07 10.73 -38.41
N ASN A 96 -6.47 9.98 -37.46
CA ASN A 96 -6.43 10.36 -36.03
C ASN A 96 -5.03 10.73 -35.52
N HIS A 97 -4.01 10.75 -36.38
CA HIS A 97 -2.61 10.94 -36.00
C HIS A 97 -2.40 12.19 -35.12
N TRP A 98 -2.93 13.35 -35.53
CA TRP A 98 -2.78 14.60 -34.79
C TRP A 98 -3.43 14.59 -33.42
N THR A 99 -4.57 13.93 -33.27
CA THR A 99 -5.27 13.81 -31.99
C THR A 99 -4.53 12.89 -31.04
N VAL A 100 -4.08 11.73 -31.52
CA VAL A 100 -3.31 10.74 -30.75
C VAL A 100 -1.97 11.33 -30.32
N GLU A 101 -1.28 12.06 -31.22
CA GLU A 101 -0.02 12.72 -30.87
C GLU A 101 -0.19 13.80 -29.80
N SER A 102 -1.25 14.60 -29.88
CA SER A 102 -1.55 15.63 -28.87
C SER A 102 -1.91 15.02 -27.51
N GLU A 103 -2.75 13.97 -27.49
CA GLU A 103 -3.07 13.22 -26.27
C GLU A 103 -1.79 12.60 -25.68
N ALA A 104 -0.95 11.95 -26.51
CA ALA A 104 0.32 11.37 -26.08
C ALA A 104 1.24 12.39 -25.40
N LYS A 105 1.46 13.56 -26.03
CA LYS A 105 2.28 14.63 -25.48
C LYS A 105 1.73 15.15 -24.14
N THR A 106 0.41 15.27 -24.04
CA THR A 106 -0.25 15.71 -22.79
C THR A 106 -0.01 14.70 -21.66
N MET A 107 -0.24 13.41 -21.91
CA MET A 107 -0.03 12.35 -20.92
C MET A 107 1.45 12.21 -20.54
N MET A 108 2.37 12.26 -21.53
CA MET A 108 3.81 12.21 -21.30
C MET A 108 4.28 13.38 -20.41
N THR A 109 3.78 14.59 -20.67
CA THR A 109 4.11 15.77 -19.84
C THR A 109 3.62 15.59 -18.41
N LYS A 110 2.42 15.05 -18.19
CA LYS A 110 1.88 14.73 -16.86
C LYS A 110 2.72 13.69 -16.12
N LEU A 111 3.30 12.75 -16.85
CA LEU A 111 4.20 11.73 -16.32
C LEU A 111 5.69 12.17 -16.32
N GLY A 112 5.96 13.47 -16.48
CA GLY A 112 7.29 14.06 -16.37
C GLY A 112 8.25 13.68 -17.50
N ILE A 113 7.72 13.32 -18.67
CA ILE A 113 8.47 13.11 -19.92
C ILE A 113 8.28 14.35 -20.79
N THR A 114 9.29 15.20 -20.88
CA THR A 114 9.20 16.50 -21.56
C THR A 114 9.99 16.56 -22.86
N ASP A 115 10.99 15.70 -23.03
CA ASP A 115 11.74 15.55 -24.28
C ASP A 115 11.14 14.43 -25.12
N PHE A 116 10.39 14.79 -26.15
CA PHE A 116 9.68 13.85 -27.01
C PHE A 116 10.54 13.29 -28.15
N GLU A 117 11.69 13.94 -28.41
CA GLU A 117 12.65 13.55 -29.45
C GLU A 117 13.80 12.70 -28.90
N GLU A 118 13.91 12.55 -27.58
CA GLU A 118 14.86 11.66 -26.93
C GLU A 118 14.68 10.22 -27.43
N THR A 119 15.78 9.48 -27.59
CA THR A 119 15.73 8.08 -28.02
C THR A 119 15.43 7.14 -26.83
N CYS A 120 14.63 6.11 -27.06
CA CYS A 120 14.23 5.14 -26.04
C CYS A 120 15.42 4.40 -25.40
N GLY A 121 16.56 4.33 -26.12
CA GLY A 121 17.80 3.73 -25.62
C GLY A 121 18.40 4.43 -24.41
N HIS A 122 18.21 5.73 -24.28
CA HIS A 122 18.77 6.55 -23.19
C HIS A 122 17.86 6.62 -21.97
N LEU A 123 16.61 6.16 -22.08
CA LEU A 123 15.65 6.21 -20.98
C LEU A 123 16.04 5.30 -19.82
N SER A 124 15.85 5.79 -18.60
CA SER A 124 15.91 4.98 -17.38
C SER A 124 14.77 3.95 -17.35
N GLY A 125 14.90 2.91 -16.51
CA GLY A 125 13.85 1.91 -16.34
C GLY A 125 12.49 2.53 -15.93
N GLY A 126 12.50 3.51 -15.04
CA GLY A 126 11.30 4.23 -14.62
C GLY A 126 10.67 5.07 -15.74
N GLN A 127 11.49 5.75 -16.57
CA GLN A 127 10.99 6.48 -17.73
C GLN A 127 10.38 5.54 -18.77
N ARG A 128 11.02 4.41 -19.06
CA ARG A 128 10.47 3.37 -19.97
C ARG A 128 9.12 2.86 -19.49
N LYS A 129 8.97 2.63 -18.17
CA LYS A 129 7.70 2.17 -17.61
C LYS A 129 6.59 3.22 -17.74
N ARG A 130 6.90 4.49 -17.47
CA ARG A 130 5.96 5.61 -17.67
C ARG A 130 5.55 5.76 -19.13
N LEU A 131 6.50 5.59 -20.04
CA LEU A 131 6.24 5.61 -21.48
C LEU A 131 5.29 4.49 -21.92
N ALA A 132 5.50 3.27 -21.42
CA ALA A 132 4.63 2.14 -21.70
C ALA A 132 3.21 2.32 -21.11
N LEU A 133 3.10 2.98 -19.95
CA LEU A 133 1.82 3.33 -19.36
C LEU A 133 1.04 4.30 -20.26
N VAL A 134 1.69 5.33 -20.81
CA VAL A 134 1.05 6.22 -21.79
C VAL A 134 0.55 5.45 -23.00
N SER A 135 1.39 4.57 -23.57
CA SER A 135 0.98 3.72 -24.71
C SER A 135 -0.22 2.84 -24.37
N ALA A 136 -0.25 2.25 -23.18
CA ALA A 136 -1.37 1.40 -22.75
C ALA A 136 -2.68 2.18 -22.60
N LEU A 137 -2.63 3.42 -22.06
CA LEU A 137 -3.81 4.28 -21.91
C LEU A 137 -4.32 4.81 -23.26
N LEU A 138 -3.42 5.14 -24.18
CA LEU A 138 -3.78 5.60 -25.53
C LEU A 138 -4.50 4.53 -26.36
N ALA A 139 -4.26 3.26 -26.08
CA ALA A 139 -4.91 2.14 -26.77
C ALA A 139 -6.45 2.16 -26.63
N LYS A 140 -6.98 2.79 -25.57
CA LYS A 140 -8.42 2.85 -25.24
C LYS A 140 -9.10 1.48 -25.37
N ALA A 141 -8.41 0.42 -24.94
CA ALA A 141 -8.87 -0.96 -25.03
C ALA A 141 -10.08 -1.22 -24.11
N ASP A 142 -10.88 -2.22 -24.43
CA ASP A 142 -12.04 -2.60 -23.61
C ASP A 142 -11.61 -3.22 -22.28
N ILE A 143 -10.46 -3.92 -22.27
CA ILE A 143 -9.85 -4.55 -21.10
C ILE A 143 -8.40 -4.09 -20.98
N LEU A 144 -8.08 -3.42 -19.89
CA LEU A 144 -6.74 -2.94 -19.57
C LEU A 144 -6.11 -3.81 -18.48
N LEU A 145 -4.99 -4.43 -18.79
CA LEU A 145 -4.20 -5.26 -17.86
C LEU A 145 -2.95 -4.51 -17.45
N LEU A 146 -2.81 -4.19 -16.15
CA LEU A 146 -1.72 -3.37 -15.63
C LEU A 146 -0.89 -4.16 -14.61
N ASP A 147 0.41 -4.32 -14.88
CA ASP A 147 1.35 -4.99 -13.96
C ASP A 147 2.22 -3.96 -13.25
N GLU A 148 1.91 -3.68 -11.98
CA GLU A 148 2.56 -2.70 -11.11
C GLU A 148 2.63 -1.28 -11.73
N PRO A 149 1.50 -0.66 -12.11
CA PRO A 149 1.49 0.63 -12.80
C PRO A 149 1.98 1.80 -11.95
N THR A 150 1.89 1.70 -10.63
CA THR A 150 2.27 2.76 -9.66
C THR A 150 3.76 2.80 -9.34
N ASN A 151 4.51 1.70 -9.61
CA ASN A 151 5.94 1.66 -9.34
C ASN A 151 6.70 2.74 -10.13
N HIS A 152 7.61 3.46 -9.47
CA HIS A 152 8.40 4.56 -10.00
C HIS A 152 7.61 5.85 -10.35
N LEU A 153 6.35 5.94 -9.96
CA LEU A 153 5.57 7.18 -10.00
C LEU A 153 5.79 7.94 -8.68
N ASP A 154 5.85 9.26 -8.77
CA ASP A 154 5.74 10.11 -7.59
C ASP A 154 4.25 10.37 -7.25
N SER A 155 4.00 11.04 -6.13
CA SER A 155 2.63 11.23 -5.62
C SER A 155 1.74 12.02 -6.59
N GLU A 156 2.28 13.02 -7.32
CA GLU A 156 1.51 13.79 -8.31
C GLU A 156 1.10 12.92 -9.50
N MET A 157 2.05 12.11 -10.00
CA MET A 157 1.81 11.19 -11.12
C MET A 157 0.84 10.09 -10.73
N SER A 158 0.94 9.58 -9.50
CA SER A 158 0.04 8.56 -8.98
C SER A 158 -1.39 9.08 -8.86
N THR A 159 -1.59 10.29 -8.32
CA THR A 159 -2.91 10.94 -8.25
C THR A 159 -3.51 11.14 -9.65
N TRP A 160 -2.72 11.63 -10.61
CA TRP A 160 -3.18 11.77 -11.99
C TRP A 160 -3.62 10.41 -12.58
N LEU A 161 -2.84 9.35 -12.35
CA LEU A 161 -3.17 8.01 -12.85
C LEU A 161 -4.46 7.47 -12.19
N GLU A 162 -4.65 7.72 -10.89
CA GLU A 162 -5.89 7.37 -10.18
C GLU A 162 -7.11 7.98 -10.88
N ASP A 163 -7.04 9.29 -11.18
CA ASP A 163 -8.14 10.01 -11.83
C ASP A 163 -8.41 9.46 -13.25
N GLU A 164 -7.37 9.20 -14.04
CA GLU A 164 -7.50 8.61 -15.37
C GLU A 164 -8.14 7.21 -15.32
N LEU A 165 -7.68 6.35 -14.40
CA LEU A 165 -8.23 5.00 -14.27
C LEU A 165 -9.64 4.99 -13.66
N ARG A 166 -9.99 5.96 -12.79
CA ARG A 166 -11.38 6.14 -12.33
C ARG A 166 -12.31 6.55 -13.47
N ALA A 167 -11.84 7.42 -14.36
CA ALA A 167 -12.59 7.87 -15.52
C ALA A 167 -12.63 6.85 -16.66
N TYR A 168 -11.75 5.84 -16.63
CA TYR A 168 -11.65 4.82 -17.69
C TYR A 168 -12.95 4.03 -17.81
N LYS A 169 -13.52 3.97 -19.04
CA LYS A 169 -14.81 3.32 -19.30
C LYS A 169 -14.72 1.81 -19.45
N GLY A 170 -13.56 1.30 -19.86
CA GLY A 170 -13.30 -0.13 -20.00
C GLY A 170 -13.12 -0.82 -18.65
N SER A 171 -12.97 -2.13 -18.69
CA SER A 171 -12.65 -2.93 -17.50
C SER A 171 -11.16 -2.94 -17.25
N ILE A 172 -10.76 -3.00 -15.98
CA ILE A 172 -9.36 -2.98 -15.59
C ILE A 172 -9.06 -4.21 -14.73
N ILE A 173 -7.93 -4.87 -15.00
CA ILE A 173 -7.32 -5.80 -14.06
C ILE A 173 -5.91 -5.28 -13.77
N MET A 174 -5.63 -4.98 -12.51
CA MET A 174 -4.33 -4.43 -12.12
C MET A 174 -3.70 -5.24 -10.98
N VAL A 175 -2.39 -5.44 -11.07
CA VAL A 175 -1.56 -5.90 -9.98
C VAL A 175 -0.88 -4.68 -9.40
N THR A 176 -1.07 -4.38 -8.13
CA THR A 176 -0.34 -3.32 -7.44
C THR A 176 -0.24 -3.63 -5.94
N HIS A 177 0.80 -3.10 -5.32
CA HIS A 177 1.01 -3.16 -3.88
C HIS A 177 0.65 -1.84 -3.18
N ASP A 178 0.27 -0.82 -3.93
CA ASP A 178 -0.23 0.45 -3.42
C ASP A 178 -1.68 0.28 -2.92
N ARG A 179 -1.83 0.26 -1.60
CA ARG A 179 -3.12 0.04 -0.92
C ARG A 179 -4.08 1.20 -1.13
N TYR A 180 -3.57 2.42 -1.13
CA TYR A 180 -4.37 3.62 -1.36
C TYR A 180 -4.94 3.62 -2.78
N PHE A 181 -4.10 3.28 -3.74
CA PHE A 181 -4.50 3.16 -5.14
C PHE A 181 -5.56 2.07 -5.35
N LEU A 182 -5.40 0.90 -4.69
CA LEU A 182 -6.41 -0.16 -4.70
C LEU A 182 -7.74 0.30 -4.10
N ASP A 183 -7.70 1.03 -3.00
CA ASP A 183 -8.91 1.50 -2.32
C ASP A 183 -9.66 2.55 -3.15
N SER A 184 -8.92 3.38 -3.89
CA SER A 184 -9.45 4.48 -4.67
C SER A 184 -9.99 4.09 -6.05
N VAL A 185 -9.39 3.07 -6.71
CA VAL A 185 -9.69 2.70 -8.10
C VAL A 185 -10.45 1.39 -8.20
N ALA A 186 -10.10 0.38 -7.37
CA ALA A 186 -10.68 -0.94 -7.48
C ALA A 186 -12.07 -1.04 -6.81
N ASN A 187 -13.01 -1.67 -7.51
CA ASN A 187 -14.31 -2.05 -6.96
C ASN A 187 -14.42 -3.56 -6.69
N ARG A 188 -13.36 -4.30 -7.00
CA ARG A 188 -13.23 -5.73 -6.75
C ARG A 188 -11.79 -6.09 -6.43
N ILE A 189 -11.58 -6.92 -5.42
CA ILE A 189 -10.26 -7.46 -5.08
C ILE A 189 -10.22 -8.95 -5.38
N ILE A 190 -9.13 -9.38 -6.00
CA ILE A 190 -8.84 -10.77 -6.35
C ILE A 190 -7.56 -11.17 -5.60
N GLU A 191 -7.70 -12.03 -4.60
CA GLU A 191 -6.57 -12.54 -3.83
C GLU A 191 -6.08 -13.85 -4.43
N VAL A 192 -4.77 -13.92 -4.72
CA VAL A 192 -4.08 -15.15 -5.12
C VAL A 192 -3.33 -15.69 -3.91
N ASP A 193 -3.83 -16.76 -3.31
CA ASP A 193 -3.27 -17.40 -2.13
C ASP A 193 -3.18 -18.94 -2.31
N LYS A 194 -1.99 -19.49 -2.09
CA LYS A 194 -1.72 -20.96 -2.09
C LYS A 194 -2.29 -21.69 -3.32
N GLY A 195 -2.19 -21.05 -4.48
CA GLY A 195 -2.65 -21.63 -5.76
C GLY A 195 -4.17 -21.50 -6.01
N GLN A 196 -4.91 -20.90 -5.10
CA GLN A 196 -6.34 -20.61 -5.24
C GLN A 196 -6.57 -19.11 -5.49
N ILE A 197 -7.74 -18.80 -6.05
CA ILE A 197 -8.17 -17.43 -6.28
C ILE A 197 -9.44 -17.16 -5.46
N TYR A 198 -9.40 -16.10 -4.65
CA TYR A 198 -10.54 -15.63 -3.86
C TYR A 198 -10.95 -14.25 -4.37
N SER A 199 -12.24 -14.04 -4.55
CA SER A 199 -12.77 -12.80 -5.10
C SER A 199 -13.68 -12.10 -4.09
N TYR A 200 -13.45 -10.80 -3.88
CA TYR A 200 -14.19 -9.94 -2.97
C TYR A 200 -14.77 -8.78 -3.78
N ALA A 201 -16.09 -8.62 -3.79
CA ALA A 201 -16.76 -7.52 -4.50
C ALA A 201 -16.73 -6.24 -3.64
N THR A 202 -15.54 -5.74 -3.37
CA THR A 202 -15.29 -4.60 -2.49
C THR A 202 -13.93 -3.96 -2.82
N ASN A 203 -13.63 -2.80 -2.24
CA ASN A 203 -12.32 -2.15 -2.25
C ASN A 203 -11.34 -2.82 -1.29
N TYR A 204 -10.14 -2.24 -1.11
CA TYR A 204 -9.09 -2.81 -0.27
C TYR A 204 -9.48 -2.88 1.22
N SER A 205 -10.13 -1.84 1.74
CA SER A 205 -10.59 -1.79 3.14
C SER A 205 -11.57 -2.92 3.45
N GLY A 206 -12.61 -3.09 2.63
CA GLY A 206 -13.57 -4.18 2.80
C GLY A 206 -12.99 -5.58 2.52
N PHE A 207 -11.92 -5.68 1.71
CA PHE A 207 -11.19 -6.93 1.55
C PHE A 207 -10.55 -7.39 2.87
N LEU A 208 -9.94 -6.48 3.64
CA LEU A 208 -9.31 -6.85 4.93
C LEU A 208 -10.33 -7.49 5.88
N GLU A 209 -11.52 -6.93 5.98
CA GLU A 209 -12.61 -7.49 6.80
C GLU A 209 -13.05 -8.86 6.28
N GLY A 210 -13.27 -8.95 4.96
CA GLY A 210 -13.66 -10.21 4.31
C GLY A 210 -12.62 -11.32 4.46
N LYS A 211 -11.32 -10.98 4.40
CA LYS A 211 -10.22 -11.92 4.62
C LYS A 211 -10.22 -12.43 6.06
N THR A 212 -10.30 -11.54 7.04
CA THR A 212 -10.36 -11.91 8.47
C THR A 212 -11.52 -12.86 8.73
N LEU A 213 -12.71 -12.54 8.24
CA LEU A 213 -13.88 -13.40 8.38
C LEU A 213 -13.67 -14.79 7.75
N ARG A 214 -13.06 -14.86 6.55
CA ARG A 214 -12.73 -16.12 5.88
C ARG A 214 -11.76 -16.96 6.72
N GLU A 215 -10.72 -16.35 7.25
CA GLU A 215 -9.73 -17.03 8.10
C GLU A 215 -10.36 -17.55 9.39
N ASP A 216 -11.22 -16.80 10.03
CA ASP A 216 -11.97 -17.23 11.21
C ASP A 216 -12.89 -18.42 10.92
N ILE A 217 -13.58 -18.42 9.78
CA ILE A 217 -14.41 -19.54 9.34
C ILE A 217 -13.57 -20.80 9.11
N LEU A 218 -12.43 -20.67 8.41
CA LEU A 218 -11.51 -21.78 8.14
C LEU A 218 -10.94 -22.36 9.45
N ASP A 219 -10.58 -21.50 10.39
CA ASP A 219 -10.09 -21.90 11.72
C ASP A 219 -11.17 -22.64 12.54
N ALA A 220 -12.40 -22.16 12.48
CA ALA A 220 -13.52 -22.83 13.15
C ALA A 220 -13.80 -24.22 12.54
N GLN A 221 -13.75 -24.31 11.20
CA GLN A 221 -13.91 -25.59 10.49
C GLN A 221 -12.78 -26.57 10.83
N GLU A 222 -11.53 -26.10 10.88
CA GLU A 222 -10.38 -26.94 11.23
C GLU A 222 -10.43 -27.42 12.69
N ARG A 223 -10.80 -26.53 13.63
CA ARG A 223 -11.03 -26.93 15.03
C ARG A 223 -12.11 -28.00 15.14
N LYS A 224 -13.21 -27.86 14.38
CA LYS A 224 -14.29 -28.85 14.31
C LYS A 224 -13.77 -30.17 13.72
N ARG A 225 -13.01 -30.12 12.61
CA ARG A 225 -12.39 -31.31 11.98
C ARG A 225 -11.48 -32.05 12.96
N GLN A 226 -10.60 -31.35 13.65
CA GLN A 226 -9.67 -31.93 14.64
C GLN A 226 -10.43 -32.56 15.82
N SER A 227 -11.51 -31.94 16.28
CA SER A 227 -12.36 -32.51 17.32
C SER A 227 -12.99 -33.83 16.88
N ILE A 228 -13.54 -33.89 15.65
CA ILE A 228 -14.10 -35.11 15.08
C ILE A 228 -12.99 -36.17 14.91
N LEU A 229 -11.84 -35.82 14.35
CA LEU A 229 -10.71 -36.75 14.18
C LEU A 229 -10.24 -37.33 15.52
N ARG A 230 -10.24 -36.56 16.61
CA ARG A 230 -9.89 -37.04 17.95
C ARG A 230 -10.87 -38.12 18.42
N VAL A 231 -12.16 -37.87 18.28
CA VAL A 231 -13.23 -38.83 18.65
C VAL A 231 -13.13 -40.11 17.78
N GLU A 232 -12.95 -39.96 16.47
CA GLU A 232 -12.84 -41.09 15.55
C GLU A 232 -11.57 -41.88 15.79
N LEU A 233 -10.43 -41.24 16.13
CA LEU A 233 -9.18 -41.89 16.49
C LEU A 233 -9.33 -42.78 17.73
N GLU A 234 -10.03 -42.28 18.77
CA GLU A 234 -10.34 -43.08 19.96
C GLU A 234 -11.19 -44.32 19.64
N TRP A 235 -12.17 -44.12 18.73
CA TRP A 235 -13.00 -45.25 18.27
C TRP A 235 -12.14 -46.27 17.48
N VAL A 236 -11.27 -45.86 16.61
CA VAL A 236 -10.31 -46.73 15.86
C VAL A 236 -9.37 -47.46 16.82
N LYS A 237 -8.81 -46.76 17.84
CA LYS A 237 -7.92 -47.37 18.87
C LYS A 237 -8.57 -48.44 19.71
N ARG A 238 -9.87 -48.34 19.95
CA ARG A 238 -10.68 -49.35 20.69
C ARG A 238 -10.91 -50.66 19.92
N GLY A 239 -10.26 -50.81 18.76
CA GLY A 239 -10.28 -52.06 18.00
C GLY A 239 -11.53 -52.27 17.16
N ALA A 240 -11.95 -51.22 16.46
CA ALA A 240 -13.04 -51.29 15.49
C ALA A 240 -12.78 -52.36 14.42
N ARG A 241 -13.31 -53.56 14.60
CA ARG A 241 -13.23 -54.65 13.60
C ARG A 241 -14.22 -54.33 12.49
N ALA A 242 -13.72 -54.02 11.27
CA ALA A 242 -14.52 -53.70 10.09
C ALA A 242 -15.34 -54.89 9.58
N ARG A 243 -16.32 -55.36 10.38
CA ARG A 243 -17.19 -56.50 10.02
C ARG A 243 -18.52 -56.08 9.41
N SER A 244 -18.87 -54.78 9.45
CA SER A 244 -20.11 -54.28 8.85
C SER A 244 -19.84 -53.18 7.86
N THR A 245 -20.70 -53.00 6.84
CA THR A 245 -20.63 -51.96 5.82
C THR A 245 -20.58 -50.58 6.41
N LYS A 246 -21.31 -50.34 7.49
CA LYS A 246 -21.35 -49.04 8.21
C LYS A 246 -20.00 -48.73 8.89
N GLN A 247 -19.31 -49.73 9.42
CA GLN A 247 -17.98 -49.57 10.04
C GLN A 247 -16.90 -49.27 8.98
N LYS A 248 -16.99 -49.93 7.82
CA LYS A 248 -16.06 -49.67 6.68
C LYS A 248 -16.21 -48.25 6.16
N ALA A 249 -17.43 -47.78 5.92
CA ALA A 249 -17.74 -46.41 5.50
C ALA A 249 -17.27 -45.35 6.53
N ARG A 250 -17.31 -45.67 7.82
CA ARG A 250 -16.81 -44.77 8.87
C ARG A 250 -15.28 -44.69 8.88
N LEU A 251 -14.59 -45.84 8.66
CA LEU A 251 -13.15 -45.87 8.54
C LEU A 251 -12.66 -45.13 7.30
N GLU A 252 -13.31 -45.31 6.15
CA GLU A 252 -13.01 -44.60 4.91
C GLU A 252 -13.17 -43.08 5.10
N ARG A 253 -14.22 -42.63 5.77
CA ARG A 253 -14.44 -41.23 6.11
C ARG A 253 -13.38 -40.67 7.06
N TYR A 254 -12.91 -41.46 8.03
CA TYR A 254 -11.80 -41.08 8.91
C TYR A 254 -10.49 -40.94 8.13
N GLU A 255 -10.17 -41.87 7.23
CA GLU A 255 -8.98 -41.83 6.39
C GLU A 255 -9.03 -40.63 5.42
N GLU A 256 -10.17 -40.35 4.82
CA GLU A 256 -10.40 -39.16 3.98
C GLU A 256 -10.20 -37.86 4.79
N MET A 257 -10.80 -37.74 5.96
CA MET A 257 -10.60 -36.58 6.83
C MET A 257 -9.17 -36.43 7.32
N LYS A 258 -8.47 -37.54 7.59
CA LYS A 258 -7.06 -37.57 8.00
C LYS A 258 -6.14 -37.18 6.85
N GLY A 259 -6.48 -37.53 5.62
CA GLY A 259 -5.72 -37.18 4.40
C GLY A 259 -5.83 -35.73 3.98
N LYS A 260 -6.84 -34.97 4.47
CA LYS A 260 -6.94 -33.54 4.21
C LYS A 260 -5.89 -32.79 5.02
N SER A 261 -5.00 -32.09 4.34
CA SER A 261 -4.00 -31.21 4.98
C SER A 261 -4.69 -30.13 5.80
N ALA A 262 -4.17 -29.84 6.99
CA ALA A 262 -4.62 -28.70 7.77
C ALA A 262 -4.31 -27.39 7.00
N PRO A 263 -5.19 -26.38 7.06
CA PRO A 263 -4.87 -25.07 6.55
C PRO A 263 -3.57 -24.59 7.18
N VAL A 264 -2.62 -24.19 6.35
CA VAL A 264 -1.37 -23.61 6.85
C VAL A 264 -1.70 -22.22 7.39
N LYS A 265 -1.70 -22.08 8.71
CA LYS A 265 -1.88 -20.77 9.33
C LYS A 265 -0.70 -19.87 8.99
N ASP A 266 -0.99 -18.67 8.58
CA ASP A 266 -0.01 -17.62 8.57
C ASP A 266 0.23 -17.25 10.04
N ALA A 267 1.43 -17.53 10.53
CA ALA A 267 1.77 -17.25 11.91
C ALA A 267 1.73 -15.72 12.11
N GLN A 268 0.73 -15.24 12.81
CA GLN A 268 0.78 -13.92 13.42
C GLN A 268 1.85 -14.00 14.50
N VAL A 269 3.01 -13.48 14.22
CA VAL A 269 4.11 -13.45 15.18
C VAL A 269 4.38 -11.99 15.49
N GLU A 270 4.02 -11.57 16.68
CA GLU A 270 4.44 -10.28 17.21
C GLU A 270 5.97 -10.20 17.12
N ILE A 271 6.46 -9.16 16.49
CA ILE A 271 7.90 -8.93 16.31
C ILE A 271 8.32 -7.93 17.38
N GLY A 272 8.90 -8.42 18.48
CA GLY A 272 9.65 -7.54 19.36
C GLY A 272 10.79 -6.91 18.57
N SER A 273 10.88 -5.58 18.56
CA SER A 273 11.93 -4.88 17.83
C SER A 273 13.29 -5.06 18.47
N VAL A 274 14.31 -5.09 17.63
CA VAL A 274 15.69 -5.13 18.06
C VAL A 274 16.29 -3.77 17.81
N SER A 275 16.68 -3.08 18.88
CA SER A 275 17.46 -1.85 18.74
C SER A 275 18.65 -1.86 19.68
N SER A 276 19.79 -1.38 19.21
CA SER A 276 20.93 -1.11 20.07
C SER A 276 20.74 0.24 20.78
N ARG A 277 21.32 0.39 21.98
CA ARG A 277 21.22 1.63 22.77
C ARG A 277 21.74 2.83 21.98
N LEU A 278 20.90 3.84 21.77
CA LEU A 278 21.27 5.11 21.16
C LEU A 278 21.83 6.07 22.23
N GLY A 279 22.99 6.67 21.96
CA GLY A 279 23.62 7.66 22.83
C GLY A 279 22.91 9.02 22.77
N ARG A 280 23.55 10.03 23.41
CA ARG A 280 23.02 11.40 23.44
C ARG A 280 23.20 12.12 22.10
N THR A 281 24.34 11.93 21.44
CA THR A 281 24.61 12.44 20.08
C THR A 281 24.08 11.42 19.07
N THR A 282 23.22 11.87 18.19
CA THR A 282 22.56 11.06 17.15
C THR A 282 23.14 11.39 15.77
N VAL A 283 22.32 11.75 14.82
CA VAL A 283 22.72 12.33 13.53
C VAL A 283 22.34 13.80 13.57
N GLU A 284 23.30 14.69 13.34
CA GLU A 284 23.12 16.14 13.36
C GLU A 284 23.56 16.70 12.01
N LEU A 285 22.70 17.44 11.38
CA LEU A 285 22.92 18.10 10.09
C LEU A 285 22.85 19.62 10.32
N ASP A 286 23.92 20.33 10.03
CA ASP A 286 24.02 21.78 10.23
C ASP A 286 24.30 22.47 8.89
N HIS A 287 23.37 23.32 8.44
CA HIS A 287 23.50 24.17 7.24
C HIS A 287 23.96 23.42 6.00
N ILE A 288 23.34 22.25 5.76
CA ILE A 288 23.72 21.37 4.65
C ILE A 288 23.29 21.99 3.31
N GLU A 289 24.26 22.14 2.41
CA GLU A 289 24.02 22.50 1.01
C GLU A 289 24.64 21.47 0.08
N LYS A 290 23.94 21.17 -1.02
CA LYS A 290 24.43 20.28 -2.07
C LYS A 290 23.92 20.69 -3.43
N SER A 291 24.85 20.79 -4.39
CA SER A 291 24.57 21.12 -5.78
C SER A 291 25.22 20.10 -6.73
N PHE A 292 24.59 19.85 -7.86
CA PHE A 292 25.16 19.07 -8.97
C PHE A 292 25.00 19.85 -10.27
N ASP A 293 26.03 19.95 -11.03
CA ASP A 293 26.07 20.63 -12.35
C ASP A 293 25.46 22.06 -12.30
N GLY A 294 25.72 22.80 -11.20
CA GLY A 294 25.20 24.15 -10.99
C GLY A 294 23.75 24.26 -10.54
N LYS A 295 23.05 23.13 -10.37
CA LYS A 295 21.70 23.09 -9.80
C LYS A 295 21.77 22.74 -8.32
N THR A 296 21.28 23.64 -7.47
CA THR A 296 21.17 23.38 -6.03
C THR A 296 20.04 22.37 -5.79
N ILE A 297 20.39 21.27 -5.13
CA ILE A 297 19.47 20.17 -4.81
C ILE A 297 19.00 20.28 -3.34
N ILE A 298 19.91 20.65 -2.44
CA ILE A 298 19.60 20.88 -1.02
C ILE A 298 20.13 22.27 -0.69
N HIS A 299 19.26 23.10 -0.11
CA HIS A 299 19.61 24.47 0.28
C HIS A 299 19.36 24.69 1.76
N ASP A 300 20.45 25.00 2.49
CA ASP A 300 20.46 25.40 3.93
C ASP A 300 19.59 24.50 4.83
N PHE A 301 19.82 23.18 4.80
CA PHE A 301 19.06 22.27 5.61
C PHE A 301 19.75 22.01 6.95
N THR A 302 19.06 22.32 8.05
CA THR A 302 19.51 22.07 9.42
C THR A 302 18.49 21.22 10.16
N TYR A 303 18.94 20.08 10.72
CA TYR A 303 18.11 19.23 11.54
C TYR A 303 18.95 18.32 12.46
N HIS A 304 18.57 18.26 13.75
CA HIS A 304 19.18 17.37 14.73
C HIS A 304 18.17 16.28 15.10
N PHE A 305 18.47 15.04 14.70
CA PHE A 305 17.58 13.92 14.92
C PHE A 305 17.47 13.59 16.41
N LEU A 306 16.25 13.50 16.90
CA LEU A 306 15.95 13.10 18.27
C LEU A 306 15.78 11.58 18.35
N LYS A 307 15.96 11.04 19.54
CA LYS A 307 15.64 9.64 19.80
C LYS A 307 14.15 9.42 19.51
N ASP A 308 13.84 8.32 18.84
CA ASP A 308 12.49 7.92 18.44
C ASP A 308 11.83 8.83 17.37
N ASP A 309 12.60 9.68 16.69
CA ASP A 309 12.11 10.43 15.52
C ASP A 309 11.64 9.48 14.40
N ARG A 310 10.49 9.81 13.84
CA ARG A 310 9.85 9.10 12.73
C ARG A 310 9.57 10.07 11.60
N ILE A 311 10.44 10.06 10.61
CA ILE A 311 10.48 11.08 9.57
C ILE A 311 10.23 10.47 8.21
N GLY A 312 9.25 11.04 7.49
CA GLY A 312 9.00 10.76 6.09
C GLY A 312 9.63 11.83 5.20
N ILE A 313 10.29 11.43 4.14
CA ILE A 313 10.83 12.36 3.14
C ILE A 313 10.03 12.19 1.87
N VAL A 314 9.41 13.28 1.40
CA VAL A 314 8.57 13.31 0.20
C VAL A 314 9.05 14.35 -0.79
N GLY A 315 8.75 14.15 -2.07
CA GLY A 315 9.10 15.07 -3.15
C GLY A 315 9.16 14.38 -4.50
N ARG A 316 9.22 15.17 -5.57
CA ARG A 316 9.28 14.67 -6.94
C ARG A 316 10.50 13.77 -7.17
N ASN A 317 10.43 12.93 -8.18
CA ASN A 317 11.58 12.11 -8.58
C ASN A 317 12.74 13.01 -9.03
N GLY A 318 13.96 12.70 -8.53
CA GLY A 318 15.16 13.48 -8.83
C GLY A 318 15.31 14.79 -8.04
N CYS A 319 14.46 15.08 -7.02
CA CYS A 319 14.60 16.29 -6.19
C CYS A 319 15.75 16.24 -5.17
N GLY A 320 16.37 15.06 -4.93
CA GLY A 320 17.49 14.93 -4.00
C GLY A 320 17.23 14.04 -2.77
N LYS A 321 16.14 13.29 -2.72
CA LYS A 321 15.80 12.39 -1.60
C LYS A 321 16.96 11.45 -1.26
N SER A 322 17.39 10.64 -2.21
CA SER A 322 18.51 9.69 -2.01
C SER A 322 19.86 10.39 -1.78
N THR A 323 20.03 11.62 -2.26
CA THR A 323 21.21 12.45 -1.96
C THR A 323 21.26 12.80 -0.48
N LEU A 324 20.14 13.26 0.09
CA LEU A 324 20.03 13.57 1.51
C LEU A 324 20.31 12.32 2.37
N LEU A 325 19.75 11.16 1.98
CA LEU A 325 20.01 9.90 2.69
C LEU A 325 21.48 9.50 2.66
N LYS A 326 22.19 9.70 1.54
CA LYS A 326 23.64 9.43 1.43
C LYS A 326 24.47 10.39 2.28
N ILE A 327 24.07 11.65 2.38
CA ILE A 327 24.71 12.64 3.27
C ILE A 327 24.52 12.24 4.72
N MET A 328 23.32 11.83 5.14
CA MET A 328 23.03 11.36 6.50
C MET A 328 23.84 10.12 6.89
N GLN A 329 24.20 9.28 5.93
CA GLN A 329 25.03 8.09 6.13
C GLN A 329 26.53 8.41 6.15
N GLY A 330 26.93 9.65 5.82
CA GLY A 330 28.32 10.04 5.66
C GLY A 330 28.99 9.44 4.41
N ILE A 331 28.21 8.92 3.45
CA ILE A 331 28.72 8.38 2.19
C ILE A 331 29.03 9.50 1.19
N LEU A 332 28.24 10.57 1.22
CA LEU A 332 28.37 11.74 0.38
C LEU A 332 28.63 12.97 1.25
N GLU A 333 29.71 13.69 0.98
CA GLU A 333 30.01 14.96 1.67
C GLU A 333 29.14 16.09 1.12
N PRO A 334 28.59 16.96 1.98
CA PRO A 334 27.91 18.17 1.55
C PRO A 334 28.92 19.17 0.94
N ASP A 335 28.46 20.13 0.15
CA ASP A 335 29.31 21.19 -0.41
C ASP A 335 29.58 22.28 0.65
N SER A 336 28.62 22.53 1.54
CA SER A 336 28.78 23.34 2.74
C SER A 336 27.97 22.75 3.90
N GLY A 337 28.29 23.20 5.12
CA GLY A 337 27.71 22.67 6.34
C GLY A 337 28.50 21.51 6.94
N SER A 338 27.94 20.89 7.98
CA SER A 338 28.58 19.76 8.66
C SER A 338 27.61 18.65 9.01
N VAL A 339 28.10 17.41 8.97
CA VAL A 339 27.37 16.20 9.38
C VAL A 339 28.09 15.57 10.55
N VAL A 340 27.38 15.41 11.67
CA VAL A 340 27.92 14.74 12.84
C VAL A 340 27.13 13.45 13.08
N ILE A 341 27.84 12.32 13.08
CA ILE A 341 27.25 11.00 13.37
C ILE A 341 27.80 10.53 14.72
N GLY A 342 26.93 10.31 15.67
CA GLY A 342 27.30 9.89 17.02
C GLY A 342 28.02 8.52 17.03
N PRO A 343 28.99 8.29 17.93
CA PRO A 343 29.80 7.06 17.96
C PRO A 343 29.01 5.79 18.29
N THR A 344 27.80 5.93 18.81
CA THR A 344 26.89 4.81 19.12
C THR A 344 25.86 4.56 18.02
N VAL A 345 25.84 5.38 16.99
CA VAL A 345 24.90 5.27 15.87
C VAL A 345 25.25 4.05 15.02
N LYS A 346 24.28 3.17 14.86
CA LYS A 346 24.31 2.04 13.94
C LYS A 346 23.24 2.22 12.90
N ILE A 347 23.63 2.58 11.68
CA ILE A 347 22.70 2.83 10.59
C ILE A 347 22.39 1.51 9.89
N GLY A 348 21.11 1.15 9.85
CA GLY A 348 20.58 0.14 8.95
C GLY A 348 20.02 0.83 7.71
N TYR A 349 20.60 0.56 6.54
CA TYR A 349 20.14 1.17 5.28
C TYR A 349 19.49 0.12 4.38
N PHE A 350 18.25 0.36 4.04
CA PHE A 350 17.52 -0.41 3.05
C PHE A 350 17.51 0.36 1.72
N ALA A 351 18.30 -0.11 0.77
CA ALA A 351 18.54 0.56 -0.50
C ALA A 351 17.38 0.37 -1.48
N GLN A 352 17.20 1.34 -2.38
CA GLN A 352 16.21 1.30 -3.44
C GLN A 352 16.45 0.14 -4.43
N GLU A 353 17.70 -0.13 -4.79
CA GLU A 353 18.08 -1.23 -5.69
C GLU A 353 19.09 -2.15 -5.01
N ILE A 354 18.95 -3.45 -5.25
CA ILE A 354 19.83 -4.51 -4.74
C ILE A 354 20.50 -5.19 -5.93
N GLN A 355 21.83 -5.17 -5.98
CA GLN A 355 22.60 -5.77 -7.07
C GLN A 355 23.06 -7.18 -6.69
N LEU A 356 22.62 -8.19 -7.46
CA LEU A 356 23.14 -9.55 -7.37
C LEU A 356 24.63 -9.56 -7.74
N GLY A 357 25.42 -10.31 -6.95
CA GLY A 357 26.87 -10.40 -7.13
C GLY A 357 27.66 -9.32 -6.40
N LYS A 358 27.01 -8.23 -5.96
CA LYS A 358 27.64 -7.16 -5.16
C LYS A 358 27.09 -7.18 -3.72
N ASP A 359 25.78 -7.12 -3.57
CA ASP A 359 25.11 -7.04 -2.26
C ASP A 359 24.71 -8.42 -1.74
N MET A 360 24.51 -9.37 -2.66
CA MET A 360 24.14 -10.77 -2.39
C MET A 360 24.89 -11.73 -3.32
N ASP A 361 25.52 -12.77 -2.75
CA ASP A 361 26.09 -13.85 -3.56
C ASP A 361 24.96 -14.80 -4.03
N PRO A 362 24.76 -14.98 -5.35
CA PRO A 362 23.72 -15.86 -5.88
C PRO A 362 23.90 -17.34 -5.51
N ASN A 363 25.13 -17.76 -5.17
CA ASN A 363 25.46 -19.13 -4.81
C ASN A 363 25.34 -19.41 -3.29
N GLN A 364 25.10 -18.38 -2.47
CA GLN A 364 24.93 -18.50 -1.04
C GLN A 364 23.52 -18.99 -0.70
N ARG A 365 23.35 -19.72 0.41
CA ARG A 365 22.05 -20.10 0.94
C ARG A 365 21.40 -18.92 1.69
N VAL A 366 20.07 -18.86 1.65
CA VAL A 366 19.29 -17.82 2.33
C VAL A 366 19.62 -17.75 3.82
N ILE A 367 19.68 -18.90 4.52
CA ILE A 367 19.96 -18.96 5.97
C ILE A 367 21.38 -18.48 6.29
N ASP A 368 22.36 -18.83 5.46
CA ASP A 368 23.76 -18.50 5.69
C ASP A 368 23.99 -16.99 5.50
N TYR A 369 23.31 -16.36 4.54
CA TYR A 369 23.36 -14.92 4.32
C TYR A 369 22.91 -14.10 5.54
N ILE A 370 21.93 -14.58 6.29
CA ILE A 370 21.48 -13.94 7.52
C ILE A 370 22.40 -14.26 8.68
N ARG A 371 22.90 -15.50 8.79
CA ARG A 371 23.86 -15.92 9.83
C ARG A 371 25.19 -15.19 9.76
N ASP A 372 25.63 -14.79 8.57
CA ASP A 372 26.86 -13.96 8.41
C ASP A 372 26.76 -12.62 9.13
N VAL A 373 25.54 -12.10 9.35
CA VAL A 373 25.32 -10.87 10.13
C VAL A 373 25.27 -11.18 11.62
N ALA A 374 24.43 -12.13 12.02
CA ALA A 374 24.33 -12.60 13.40
C ALA A 374 23.61 -13.95 13.45
N GLU A 375 24.01 -14.84 14.36
CA GLU A 375 23.34 -16.11 14.58
C GLU A 375 22.02 -15.94 15.35
N TYR A 376 21.96 -14.98 16.24
CA TYR A 376 20.78 -14.58 17.00
C TYR A 376 20.80 -13.09 17.31
N VAL A 377 19.64 -12.54 17.57
CA VAL A 377 19.44 -11.16 17.99
C VAL A 377 18.64 -11.14 19.29
N GLU A 378 19.01 -10.25 20.22
CA GLU A 378 18.29 -10.06 21.46
C GLU A 378 17.11 -9.09 21.24
N THR A 379 15.91 -9.54 21.57
CA THR A 379 14.68 -8.74 21.55
C THR A 379 14.10 -8.69 22.96
N ASP A 380 13.13 -7.80 23.20
CA ASP A 380 12.41 -7.73 24.48
C ASP A 380 11.72 -9.05 24.85
N GLU A 381 11.40 -9.90 23.86
CA GLU A 381 10.81 -11.23 24.04
C GLU A 381 11.86 -12.36 24.22
N GLY A 382 13.16 -12.03 24.13
CA GLY A 382 14.25 -12.98 24.21
C GLY A 382 15.09 -13.11 22.94
N LYS A 383 15.88 -14.20 22.82
CA LYS A 383 16.77 -14.41 21.68
C LYS A 383 16.01 -14.97 20.48
N ILE A 384 16.04 -14.26 19.34
CA ILE A 384 15.51 -14.71 18.07
C ILE A 384 16.65 -15.22 17.19
N THR A 385 16.56 -16.45 16.70
CA THR A 385 17.54 -17.02 15.76
C THR A 385 17.29 -16.53 14.34
N ALA A 386 18.33 -16.58 13.50
CA ALA A 386 18.23 -16.27 12.07
C ALA A 386 17.10 -17.06 11.37
N ALA A 387 16.94 -18.35 11.67
CA ALA A 387 15.89 -19.19 11.10
C ALA A 387 14.49 -18.69 11.49
N ARG A 388 14.28 -18.32 12.74
CA ARG A 388 12.98 -17.82 13.22
C ARG A 388 12.64 -16.44 12.64
N LEU A 389 13.65 -15.56 12.44
CA LEU A 389 13.45 -14.30 11.74
C LEU A 389 13.04 -14.53 10.28
N LEU A 390 13.72 -15.44 9.59
CA LEU A 390 13.38 -15.82 8.22
C LEU A 390 11.95 -16.36 8.08
N GLU A 391 11.51 -17.21 9.05
CA GLU A 391 10.12 -17.69 9.08
C GLU A 391 9.11 -16.55 9.22
N ARG A 392 9.41 -15.55 10.04
CA ARG A 392 8.57 -14.33 10.21
C ARG A 392 8.45 -13.55 8.89
N PHE A 393 9.52 -13.53 8.09
CA PHE A 393 9.54 -12.92 6.77
C PHE A 393 9.17 -13.93 5.65
N LEU A 394 8.37 -14.95 5.98
CA LEU A 394 7.77 -15.89 5.03
C LEU A 394 8.77 -16.78 4.27
N PHE A 395 10.01 -16.95 4.77
CA PHE A 395 10.93 -17.98 4.29
C PHE A 395 10.77 -19.23 5.16
N ARG A 396 10.00 -20.21 4.68
CA ARG A 396 9.65 -21.39 5.45
C ARG A 396 10.49 -22.59 5.04
N GLY A 397 10.85 -23.44 6.00
CA GLY A 397 11.41 -24.77 5.78
C GLY A 397 12.49 -24.82 4.71
N GLU A 398 12.18 -25.43 3.55
CA GLU A 398 13.11 -25.64 2.45
C GLU A 398 13.61 -24.34 1.79
N ASP A 399 12.79 -23.26 1.80
CA ASP A 399 13.17 -21.97 1.21
C ASP A 399 14.41 -21.39 1.89
N GLN A 400 14.60 -21.62 3.21
CA GLN A 400 15.75 -21.14 3.96
C GLN A 400 17.08 -21.76 3.51
N TYR A 401 17.03 -22.99 3.00
CA TYR A 401 18.21 -23.72 2.51
C TYR A 401 18.41 -23.59 1.00
N GLY A 402 17.50 -22.89 0.32
CA GLY A 402 17.59 -22.57 -1.09
C GLY A 402 18.72 -21.58 -1.39
N LEU A 403 19.16 -21.52 -2.66
CA LEU A 403 20.16 -20.56 -3.14
C LEU A 403 19.50 -19.20 -3.44
N ILE A 404 20.18 -18.11 -3.08
CA ILE A 404 19.71 -16.74 -3.32
C ILE A 404 19.46 -16.47 -4.80
N GLY A 405 20.28 -17.04 -5.70
CA GLY A 405 20.10 -16.86 -7.15
C GLY A 405 18.77 -17.40 -7.69
N LYS A 406 18.09 -18.32 -6.97
CA LYS A 406 16.79 -18.88 -7.36
C LYS A 406 15.60 -18.04 -6.88
N LEU A 407 15.83 -17.06 -6.00
CA LEU A 407 14.78 -16.20 -5.47
C LEU A 407 14.29 -15.22 -6.54
N SER A 408 12.99 -14.91 -6.50
CA SER A 408 12.39 -13.80 -7.25
C SER A 408 12.91 -12.45 -6.76
N GLY A 409 12.68 -11.38 -7.53
CA GLY A 409 13.08 -10.01 -7.15
C GLY A 409 12.52 -9.59 -5.79
N GLY A 410 11.23 -9.79 -5.57
CA GLY A 410 10.58 -9.45 -4.29
C GLY A 410 11.06 -10.34 -3.12
N GLU A 411 11.33 -11.63 -3.34
CA GLU A 411 11.90 -12.50 -2.31
C GLU A 411 13.33 -12.05 -1.93
N ARG A 412 14.16 -11.66 -2.90
CA ARG A 412 15.49 -11.09 -2.63
C ARG A 412 15.41 -9.79 -1.82
N ARG A 413 14.47 -8.93 -2.16
CA ARG A 413 14.25 -7.66 -1.47
C ARG A 413 13.82 -7.89 -0.02
N ARG A 414 12.93 -8.84 0.21
CA ARG A 414 12.50 -9.29 1.54
C ARG A 414 13.65 -9.90 2.36
N LEU A 415 14.52 -10.70 1.71
CA LEU A 415 15.72 -11.25 2.36
C LEU A 415 16.70 -10.14 2.77
N TYR A 416 16.90 -9.13 1.91
CA TYR A 416 17.74 -7.99 2.24
C TYR A 416 17.21 -7.19 3.42
N LEU A 417 15.90 -7.00 3.47
CA LEU A 417 15.26 -6.38 4.63
C LEU A 417 15.56 -7.16 5.92
N CYS A 418 15.41 -8.49 5.91
CA CYS A 418 15.77 -9.33 7.04
C CYS A 418 17.23 -9.12 7.49
N LYS A 419 18.17 -9.01 6.55
CA LYS A 419 19.59 -8.73 6.85
C LYS A 419 19.77 -7.39 7.55
N VAL A 420 19.12 -6.33 7.05
CA VAL A 420 19.19 -5.00 7.64
C VAL A 420 18.65 -5.02 9.08
N LEU A 421 17.51 -5.66 9.31
CA LEU A 421 16.91 -5.76 10.63
C LEU A 421 17.73 -6.64 11.59
N MET A 422 18.34 -7.72 11.08
CA MET A 422 19.21 -8.61 11.87
C MET A 422 20.49 -7.91 12.37
N SER A 423 20.92 -6.82 11.73
CA SER A 423 22.07 -6.03 12.18
C SER A 423 21.82 -5.23 13.46
N ALA A 424 20.60 -5.26 14.02
CA ALA A 424 20.19 -4.49 15.19
C ALA A 424 20.52 -2.99 15.11
N PRO A 425 20.04 -2.28 14.08
CA PRO A 425 20.29 -0.85 13.94
C PRO A 425 19.57 -0.05 15.04
N ASN A 426 20.03 1.19 15.30
CA ASN A 426 19.31 2.17 16.11
C ASN A 426 18.91 3.42 15.31
N VAL A 427 19.39 3.50 14.06
CA VAL A 427 18.91 4.44 13.03
C VAL A 427 18.59 3.61 11.80
N LEU A 428 17.34 3.59 11.39
CA LEU A 428 16.87 2.85 10.22
C LEU A 428 16.52 3.83 9.11
N ILE A 429 17.19 3.68 7.98
CA ILE A 429 16.96 4.48 6.77
C ILE A 429 16.37 3.57 5.71
N LEU A 430 15.16 3.89 5.27
CA LEU A 430 14.40 3.12 4.28
C LEU A 430 14.24 3.96 3.01
N ASP A 431 14.88 3.53 1.91
CA ASP A 431 14.78 4.20 0.61
C ASP A 431 13.83 3.42 -0.30
N GLU A 432 12.61 3.92 -0.48
CA GLU A 432 11.50 3.31 -1.22
C GLU A 432 11.24 1.84 -0.82
N PRO A 433 10.96 1.57 0.47
CA PRO A 433 10.78 0.20 0.94
C PRO A 433 9.52 -0.46 0.38
N THR A 434 8.56 0.33 -0.04
CA THR A 434 7.26 -0.14 -0.56
C THR A 434 7.33 -0.67 -1.99
N ASN A 435 8.34 -0.27 -2.76
CA ASN A 435 8.55 -0.78 -4.10
C ASN A 435 8.94 -2.27 -4.04
N ASP A 436 8.30 -3.10 -4.86
CA ASP A 436 8.55 -4.55 -5.02
C ASP A 436 8.32 -5.42 -3.77
N LEU A 437 7.89 -4.86 -2.62
CA LEU A 437 7.43 -5.64 -1.47
C LEU A 437 5.92 -5.89 -1.58
N ASP A 438 5.51 -7.11 -1.27
CA ASP A 438 4.08 -7.42 -1.21
C ASP A 438 3.43 -6.86 0.07
N ILE A 439 2.11 -6.69 0.02
CA ILE A 439 1.32 -6.09 1.10
C ILE A 439 1.54 -6.83 2.44
N THR A 440 1.66 -8.15 2.42
CA THR A 440 1.91 -8.95 3.62
C THR A 440 3.27 -8.62 4.24
N THR A 441 4.32 -8.53 3.40
CA THR A 441 5.67 -8.13 3.85
C THR A 441 5.69 -6.69 4.37
N LEU A 442 4.95 -5.78 3.72
CA LEU A 442 4.80 -4.39 4.19
C LEU A 442 4.14 -4.34 5.57
N THR A 443 3.08 -5.11 5.80
CA THR A 443 2.44 -5.20 7.13
C THR A 443 3.42 -5.71 8.18
N ILE A 444 4.22 -6.74 7.87
CA ILE A 444 5.27 -7.23 8.78
C ILE A 444 6.32 -6.16 9.09
N LEU A 445 6.73 -5.38 8.09
CA LEU A 445 7.65 -4.25 8.29
C LEU A 445 7.03 -3.15 9.17
N GLU A 446 5.79 -2.79 8.91
CA GLU A 446 5.05 -1.79 9.69
C GLU A 446 4.92 -2.20 11.16
N ASP A 447 4.53 -3.46 11.44
CA ASP A 447 4.43 -4.01 12.79
C ASP A 447 5.79 -4.00 13.51
N TYR A 448 6.88 -4.30 12.78
CA TYR A 448 8.24 -4.17 13.31
C TYR A 448 8.56 -2.71 13.63
N LEU A 449 8.24 -1.78 12.73
CA LEU A 449 8.50 -0.36 12.93
C LEU A 449 7.69 0.23 14.10
N ASP A 450 6.47 -0.24 14.34
CA ASP A 450 5.65 0.19 15.49
C ASP A 450 6.34 -0.09 16.83
N SER A 451 7.02 -1.21 16.94
CA SER A 451 7.78 -1.60 18.14
C SER A 451 9.23 -1.10 18.16
N PHE A 452 9.76 -0.55 17.06
CA PHE A 452 11.17 -0.16 16.95
C PHE A 452 11.50 1.05 17.82
N GLN A 453 12.50 0.90 18.69
CA GLN A 453 13.00 1.96 19.57
C GLN A 453 14.24 2.61 18.97
N GLY A 454 14.05 3.58 18.11
CA GLY A 454 15.13 4.29 17.43
C GLY A 454 14.64 5.24 16.37
N ILE A 455 15.56 5.86 15.66
CA ILE A 455 15.25 6.82 14.60
C ILE A 455 14.86 6.05 13.33
N VAL A 456 13.74 6.42 12.75
CA VAL A 456 13.29 5.92 11.44
C VAL A 456 13.21 7.08 10.45
N VAL A 457 13.90 6.94 9.32
CA VAL A 457 13.81 7.87 8.20
C VAL A 457 13.38 7.08 6.98
N ALA A 458 12.21 7.39 6.43
CA ALA A 458 11.64 6.69 5.31
C ALA A 458 11.41 7.63 4.12
N VAL A 459 11.94 7.27 2.97
CA VAL A 459 11.53 7.83 1.68
C VAL A 459 10.50 6.88 1.09
N SER A 460 9.29 7.32 0.86
CA SER A 460 8.25 6.52 0.23
C SER A 460 7.24 7.39 -0.51
N HIS A 461 6.63 6.81 -1.52
CA HIS A 461 5.47 7.36 -2.22
C HIS A 461 4.16 6.70 -1.78
N ASP A 462 4.23 5.65 -0.96
CA ASP A 462 3.06 4.98 -0.37
C ASP A 462 2.51 5.82 0.80
N ARG A 463 1.35 6.45 0.58
CA ARG A 463 0.66 7.31 1.54
C ARG A 463 0.26 6.53 2.79
N TYR A 464 -0.23 5.31 2.62
CA TYR A 464 -0.67 4.45 3.71
C TYR A 464 0.49 4.08 4.66
N PHE A 465 1.64 3.73 4.07
CA PHE A 465 2.86 3.46 4.83
C PHE A 465 3.34 4.69 5.60
N LEU A 466 3.36 5.86 4.95
CA LEU A 466 3.79 7.10 5.61
C LEU A 466 2.84 7.49 6.75
N ASP A 467 1.51 7.43 6.56
CA ASP A 467 0.55 7.76 7.62
C ASP A 467 0.68 6.86 8.85
N ARG A 468 1.02 5.58 8.65
CA ARG A 468 1.21 4.64 9.76
C ARG A 468 2.55 4.81 10.47
N VAL A 469 3.64 5.01 9.74
CA VAL A 469 5.00 4.90 10.27
C VAL A 469 5.56 6.24 10.74
N VAL A 470 5.23 7.36 10.07
CA VAL A 470 5.89 8.64 10.31
C VAL A 470 5.05 9.59 11.16
N ARG A 471 5.74 10.50 11.84
CA ARG A 471 5.12 11.56 12.66
C ARG A 471 5.51 12.96 12.21
N ARG A 472 6.42 13.06 11.23
CA ARG A 472 6.90 14.31 10.65
C ARG A 472 7.27 14.07 9.20
N ILE A 473 6.91 14.99 8.31
CA ILE A 473 7.23 14.96 6.89
C ILE A 473 8.23 16.06 6.57
N PHE A 474 9.29 15.72 5.83
CA PHE A 474 10.18 16.65 5.14
C PHE A 474 9.85 16.64 3.65
N ALA A 475 9.26 17.73 3.18
CA ALA A 475 8.88 17.87 1.79
C ALA A 475 9.89 18.72 1.02
N PHE A 476 10.46 18.18 -0.04
CA PHE A 476 11.32 18.93 -0.95
C PHE A 476 10.50 19.92 -1.77
N ARG A 477 10.91 21.19 -1.73
CA ARG A 477 10.39 22.25 -2.59
C ARG A 477 11.24 22.41 -3.86
N PRO A 478 10.69 23.03 -4.92
CA PRO A 478 11.42 23.21 -6.19
C PRO A 478 12.70 24.07 -6.08
N ASP A 479 12.81 24.87 -5.04
CA ASP A 479 13.97 25.73 -4.72
C ASP A 479 15.10 24.99 -3.95
N GLY A 480 14.92 23.70 -3.66
CA GLY A 480 15.88 22.90 -2.91
C GLY A 480 15.73 23.04 -1.38
N THR A 481 14.78 23.83 -0.89
CA THR A 481 14.47 23.89 0.55
C THR A 481 13.62 22.71 0.98
N LEU A 482 13.75 22.29 2.25
CA LEU A 482 12.93 21.24 2.86
C LEU A 482 11.91 21.89 3.81
N TRP A 483 10.65 21.66 3.52
CA TRP A 483 9.56 22.10 4.38
C TRP A 483 9.21 21.00 5.38
N GLN A 484 9.11 21.39 6.65
CA GLN A 484 8.76 20.48 7.74
C GLN A 484 7.27 20.58 8.06
N SER A 485 6.58 19.45 8.07
CA SER A 485 5.19 19.32 8.48
C SER A 485 5.08 18.28 9.59
N GLU A 486 4.44 18.63 10.70
CA GLU A 486 4.07 17.68 11.74
C GLU A 486 2.87 16.85 11.31
N GLY A 487 2.85 15.57 11.67
CA GLY A 487 1.83 14.61 11.33
C GLY A 487 2.23 13.65 10.21
N GLY A 488 1.28 12.85 9.73
CA GLY A 488 1.45 11.90 8.63
C GLY A 488 1.36 12.55 7.26
N TYR A 489 1.22 11.70 6.23
CA TYR A 489 1.10 12.17 4.84
C TYR A 489 -0.24 12.90 4.60
N THR A 490 -1.33 12.40 5.16
CA THR A 490 -2.67 13.02 5.04
C THR A 490 -2.69 14.43 5.66
N ASP A 491 -2.03 14.64 6.80
CA ASP A 491 -1.90 15.96 7.42
C ASP A 491 -1.09 16.91 6.54
N TYR A 492 0.00 16.42 5.96
CA TYR A 492 0.83 17.16 5.02
C TYR A 492 0.03 17.59 3.78
N GLU A 493 -0.69 16.66 3.14
CA GLU A 493 -1.50 16.93 1.94
C GLU A 493 -2.58 17.97 2.22
N THR A 494 -3.26 17.86 3.35
CA THR A 494 -4.25 18.85 3.81
C THR A 494 -3.63 20.24 3.93
N ARG A 495 -2.43 20.36 4.52
CA ARG A 495 -1.75 21.66 4.64
C ARG A 495 -1.33 22.23 3.29
N VAL A 496 -0.83 21.40 2.37
CA VAL A 496 -0.49 21.81 0.99
C VAL A 496 -1.74 22.37 0.28
N LEU A 497 -2.89 21.70 0.40
CA LEU A 497 -4.14 22.19 -0.18
C LEU A 497 -4.59 23.53 0.41
N TYR A 498 -4.45 23.72 1.71
CA TYR A 498 -4.74 25.02 2.35
C TYR A 498 -3.80 26.13 1.87
N GLU A 499 -2.49 25.86 1.74
CA GLU A 499 -1.52 26.84 1.21
C GLU A 499 -1.86 27.23 -0.25
N GLN A 500 -2.21 26.26 -1.10
CA GLN A 500 -2.61 26.49 -2.49
C GLN A 500 -3.87 27.35 -2.58
N GLN A 501 -4.92 27.04 -1.83
CA GLN A 501 -6.15 27.82 -1.78
C GLN A 501 -5.93 29.24 -1.25
N ALA A 502 -5.05 29.41 -0.26
CA ALA A 502 -4.68 30.73 0.25
C ALA A 502 -3.91 31.55 -0.79
N ALA A 503 -3.01 30.91 -1.55
CA ALA A 503 -2.27 31.55 -2.64
C ALA A 503 -3.20 31.97 -3.80
N GLU A 504 -4.16 31.14 -4.19
CA GLU A 504 -5.16 31.45 -5.22
C GLU A 504 -6.06 32.63 -4.80
N LYS A 505 -6.54 32.63 -3.55
CA LYS A 505 -7.33 33.76 -3.01
C LYS A 505 -6.53 35.05 -2.97
N SER A 506 -5.23 34.98 -2.68
CA SER A 506 -4.35 36.17 -2.69
C SER A 506 -4.01 36.65 -4.10
N ALA A 507 -3.94 35.74 -5.08
CA ALA A 507 -3.72 36.08 -6.49
C ALA A 507 -4.99 36.67 -7.11
N GLY A 508 -6.19 36.15 -6.80
CA GLY A 508 -7.48 36.70 -7.23
C GLY A 508 -7.73 38.09 -6.70
N ALA A 509 -7.34 38.37 -5.45
CA ALA A 509 -7.48 39.71 -4.85
C ALA A 509 -6.54 40.77 -5.49
N LYS A 510 -5.45 40.37 -6.15
CA LYS A 510 -4.56 41.28 -6.89
C LYS A 510 -5.05 41.60 -8.29
N THR A 511 -5.90 40.76 -8.88
CA THR A 511 -6.49 41.02 -10.21
C THR A 511 -7.74 41.92 -10.15
N GLU A 512 -8.48 41.92 -9.03
CA GLU A 512 -9.64 42.81 -8.86
C GLU A 512 -9.27 44.27 -8.53
N THR A 513 -8.03 44.58 -8.19
CA THR A 513 -7.57 45.94 -7.86
C THR A 513 -7.06 46.76 -9.06
N ALA A 514 -7.09 46.19 -10.29
CA ALA A 514 -6.56 46.89 -11.48
C ALA A 514 -7.63 47.53 -12.41
N GLU A 515 -8.93 47.32 -12.19
CA GLU A 515 -10.00 47.85 -13.06
C GLU A 515 -11.11 48.59 -12.33
N SER A 516 -10.83 49.59 -11.49
CA SER A 516 -11.81 50.60 -11.20
C SER A 516 -11.19 51.85 -10.55
N LYS A 517 -10.66 52.73 -11.39
CA LYS A 517 -10.53 54.15 -11.05
C LYS A 517 -11.31 54.98 -12.06
N THR A 518 -12.57 55.25 -11.76
CA THR A 518 -13.23 56.55 -12.06
C THR A 518 -14.59 56.58 -11.37
N GLY A 519 -14.79 57.57 -10.48
CA GLY A 519 -16.13 58.14 -10.24
C GLY A 519 -16.63 58.19 -8.82
N LYS A 520 -16.27 59.32 -8.13
CA LYS A 520 -17.05 60.13 -7.13
C LYS A 520 -17.52 59.50 -5.81
N SER A 521 -16.89 60.05 -4.78
CA SER A 521 -17.36 60.43 -3.44
C SER A 521 -18.83 60.18 -3.08
N ASP A 522 -19.07 59.48 -1.98
CA ASP A 522 -19.73 60.07 -0.84
C ASP A 522 -19.47 59.26 0.46
N ASN A 523 -19.26 60.04 1.51
CA ASN A 523 -19.00 59.60 2.86
C ASN A 523 -20.13 58.71 3.42
N TRP A 524 -19.77 57.53 3.98
CA TRP A 524 -20.24 57.21 5.33
C TRP A 524 -19.31 56.16 5.98
N LYS A 525 -18.88 56.49 7.18
CA LYS A 525 -18.07 55.63 8.05
C LYS A 525 -18.94 54.47 8.55
N GLU A 526 -18.68 53.26 8.08
CA GLU A 526 -19.01 52.05 8.84
C GLU A 526 -17.74 51.27 9.14
N LYS A 527 -17.42 51.22 10.43
CA LYS A 527 -16.41 50.30 10.97
C LYS A 527 -16.87 48.86 10.70
N PRO A 528 -16.00 47.92 10.25
CA PRO A 528 -16.35 46.53 10.19
C PRO A 528 -16.57 46.02 11.61
N ARG A 529 -17.81 45.72 11.95
CA ARG A 529 -18.17 44.93 13.12
C ARG A 529 -17.76 43.49 12.80
N THR A 530 -16.66 43.02 13.35
CA THR A 530 -16.38 41.60 13.53
C THR A 530 -17.54 41.02 14.32
N LYS A 531 -18.39 40.22 13.68
CA LYS A 531 -19.39 39.42 14.37
C LYS A 531 -18.63 38.40 15.20
N LYS A 532 -18.66 38.53 16.53
CA LYS A 532 -18.20 37.49 17.43
C LYS A 532 -19.07 36.25 17.15
N LEU A 533 -18.44 35.15 16.79
CA LEU A 533 -19.11 33.84 16.73
C LEU A 533 -19.71 33.57 18.12
N LYS A 534 -20.98 33.24 18.16
CA LYS A 534 -21.68 32.74 19.36
C LYS A 534 -22.56 31.59 18.90
N LEU A 535 -22.65 30.56 19.72
CA LEU A 535 -23.65 29.51 19.53
C LEU A 535 -25.03 30.12 19.41
N SER A 536 -25.83 29.63 18.46
CA SER A 536 -27.25 29.95 18.43
C SER A 536 -27.95 29.28 19.63
N TYR A 537 -29.10 29.81 20.02
CA TYR A 537 -29.86 29.25 21.15
C TYR A 537 -30.20 27.74 20.94
N GLN A 538 -30.37 27.37 19.69
CA GLN A 538 -30.67 25.97 19.31
C GLN A 538 -29.42 25.07 19.42
N GLU A 539 -28.28 25.56 18.98
CA GLU A 539 -27.00 24.84 19.11
C GLU A 539 -26.54 24.70 20.57
N GLN A 540 -26.77 25.72 21.40
CA GLN A 540 -26.47 25.63 22.82
C GLN A 540 -27.32 24.56 23.51
N ARG A 541 -28.59 24.47 23.20
CA ARG A 541 -29.49 23.48 23.76
C ARG A 541 -29.15 22.06 23.27
N GLU A 542 -28.77 21.93 22.00
CA GLU A 542 -28.27 20.64 21.46
C GLU A 542 -26.98 20.24 22.15
N TYR A 543 -26.04 21.15 22.34
CA TYR A 543 -24.77 20.88 23.02
C TYR A 543 -24.99 20.39 24.46
N ASP A 544 -25.92 20.99 25.19
CA ASP A 544 -26.23 20.63 26.58
C ASP A 544 -26.90 19.25 26.72
N THR A 545 -27.50 18.68 25.64
CA THR A 545 -28.24 17.40 25.70
C THR A 545 -27.62 16.26 24.90
N ILE A 546 -26.67 16.56 24.00
CA ILE A 546 -26.17 15.59 23.03
C ILE A 546 -25.38 14.45 23.67
N GLU A 547 -24.65 14.72 24.76
CA GLU A 547 -23.90 13.69 25.52
C GLU A 547 -24.85 12.71 26.20
N ASP A 548 -25.96 13.20 26.77
CA ASP A 548 -26.99 12.34 27.38
C ASP A 548 -27.71 11.50 26.32
N ASP A 549 -27.96 12.08 25.14
CA ASP A 549 -28.56 11.38 24.00
C ASP A 549 -27.64 10.25 23.50
N ILE A 550 -26.32 10.51 23.36
CA ILE A 550 -25.31 9.51 22.96
C ILE A 550 -25.27 8.38 23.98
N ALA A 551 -25.14 8.68 25.28
CA ALA A 551 -25.12 7.68 26.34
C ALA A 551 -26.39 6.81 26.35
N THR A 552 -27.56 7.40 26.08
CA THR A 552 -28.82 6.68 26.00
C THR A 552 -28.87 5.73 24.79
N LEU A 553 -28.32 6.15 23.65
CA LEU A 553 -28.21 5.32 22.44
C LEU A 553 -27.24 4.16 22.63
N GLU A 554 -26.09 4.40 23.25
CA GLU A 554 -25.12 3.34 23.60
C GLU A 554 -25.73 2.28 24.53
N GLN A 555 -26.47 2.72 25.54
CA GLN A 555 -27.16 1.80 26.44
C GLN A 555 -28.22 0.96 25.69
N ARG A 556 -28.99 1.55 24.78
CA ARG A 556 -29.97 0.83 23.96
C ARG A 556 -29.30 -0.18 23.00
N ILE A 557 -28.16 0.15 22.42
CA ILE A 557 -27.38 -0.77 21.58
C ILE A 557 -26.95 -1.99 22.41
N GLU A 558 -26.48 -1.77 23.63
CA GLU A 558 -26.07 -2.85 24.53
C GLU A 558 -27.24 -3.72 24.98
N GLU A 559 -28.38 -3.10 25.31
CA GLU A 559 -29.64 -3.85 25.64
C GLU A 559 -30.12 -4.69 24.44
N ASN A 560 -29.99 -4.16 23.21
CA ASN A 560 -30.37 -4.88 22.00
C ASN A 560 -29.42 -6.06 21.74
N LYS A 561 -28.09 -5.90 21.93
CA LYS A 561 -27.12 -7.01 21.84
C LYS A 561 -27.47 -8.15 22.82
N ILE A 562 -27.79 -7.81 24.06
CA ILE A 562 -28.22 -8.79 25.07
C ILE A 562 -29.55 -9.49 24.66
N ALA A 563 -30.46 -8.74 24.03
CA ALA A 563 -31.71 -9.30 23.52
C ALA A 563 -31.47 -10.24 22.33
N MET A 564 -30.54 -9.94 21.46
CA MET A 564 -30.11 -10.81 20.35
C MET A 564 -29.51 -12.13 20.84
N GLU A 565 -28.66 -12.08 21.88
CA GLU A 565 -28.08 -13.28 22.48
C GLU A 565 -29.19 -14.18 23.11
N LYS A 566 -30.15 -13.58 23.76
CA LYS A 566 -31.30 -14.33 24.38
C LYS A 566 -32.23 -14.96 23.35
N ASN A 567 -32.38 -14.33 22.19
CA ASN A 567 -33.28 -14.78 21.13
C ASN A 567 -32.58 -15.46 19.97
N ALA A 568 -31.32 -15.92 20.12
CA ALA A 568 -30.48 -16.53 19.08
C ALA A 568 -31.15 -17.75 18.38
N SER A 569 -32.18 -18.36 18.95
CA SER A 569 -32.91 -19.47 18.34
C SER A 569 -34.18 -19.06 17.57
N ASN A 570 -34.58 -17.79 17.60
CA ASN A 570 -35.78 -17.29 16.93
C ASN A 570 -35.43 -16.38 15.76
N SER A 571 -35.42 -16.96 14.56
CA SER A 571 -34.93 -16.29 13.31
C SER A 571 -35.70 -15.00 12.97
N SER A 572 -37.03 -14.94 13.23
CA SER A 572 -37.81 -13.74 12.87
C SER A 572 -37.60 -12.58 13.86
N GLU A 573 -37.43 -12.88 15.13
CA GLU A 573 -37.14 -11.87 16.15
C GLU A 573 -35.68 -11.38 16.04
N LEU A 574 -34.76 -12.28 15.71
CA LEU A 574 -33.36 -11.94 15.47
C LEU A 574 -33.20 -10.96 14.30
N GLN A 575 -33.93 -11.19 13.21
CA GLN A 575 -33.88 -10.28 12.05
C GLN A 575 -34.41 -8.88 12.40
N ARG A 576 -35.48 -8.80 13.18
CA ARG A 576 -36.02 -7.53 13.65
C ARG A 576 -35.05 -6.78 14.57
N LEU A 577 -34.39 -7.50 15.48
CA LEU A 577 -33.38 -6.91 16.36
C LEU A 577 -32.14 -6.44 15.59
N TYR A 578 -31.75 -7.11 14.49
CA TYR A 578 -30.68 -6.64 13.60
C TYR A 578 -31.05 -5.34 12.90
N GLU A 579 -32.25 -5.23 12.34
CA GLU A 579 -32.74 -4.00 11.72
C GLU A 579 -32.80 -2.83 12.72
N GLU A 580 -33.22 -3.12 13.97
CA GLU A 580 -33.27 -2.14 15.06
C GLU A 580 -31.86 -1.71 15.48
N GLN A 581 -30.88 -2.62 15.50
CA GLN A 581 -29.49 -2.32 15.82
C GLN A 581 -28.85 -1.41 14.75
N GLU A 582 -29.05 -1.73 13.48
CA GLU A 582 -28.54 -0.92 12.36
C GLU A 582 -29.08 0.52 12.42
N GLN A 583 -30.37 0.69 12.75
CA GLN A 583 -30.96 2.02 12.93
C GLN A 583 -30.38 2.78 14.14
N LEU A 584 -30.13 2.09 15.25
CA LEU A 584 -29.55 2.69 16.45
C LEU A 584 -28.09 3.10 16.21
N GLU A 585 -27.30 2.27 15.53
CA GLU A 585 -25.90 2.56 15.18
C GLU A 585 -25.80 3.73 14.19
N GLN A 586 -26.70 3.80 13.20
CA GLN A 586 -26.75 4.94 12.28
C GLN A 586 -27.11 6.24 13.02
N THR A 587 -28.11 6.20 13.91
CA THR A 587 -28.50 7.37 14.70
C THR A 587 -27.38 7.81 15.65
N LEU A 588 -26.64 6.88 16.22
CA LEU A 588 -25.47 7.16 17.06
C LEU A 588 -24.38 7.87 16.26
N ALA A 589 -24.06 7.38 15.05
CA ALA A 589 -23.06 8.00 14.17
C ALA A 589 -23.43 9.46 13.81
N GLU A 590 -24.69 9.70 13.43
CA GLU A 590 -25.18 11.06 13.14
C GLU A 590 -25.07 12.00 14.36
N LYS A 591 -25.35 11.48 15.56
CA LYS A 591 -25.23 12.27 16.80
C LYS A 591 -23.78 12.54 17.18
N MET A 592 -22.87 11.58 16.96
CA MET A 592 -21.44 11.76 17.21
C MET A 592 -20.81 12.79 16.25
N ASP A 593 -21.17 12.75 14.96
CA ASP A 593 -20.72 13.74 13.99
C ASP A 593 -21.22 15.15 14.37
N ARG A 594 -22.46 15.25 14.84
CA ARG A 594 -23.02 16.51 15.29
C ARG A 594 -22.36 17.02 16.57
N TRP A 595 -22.02 16.16 17.50
CA TRP A 595 -21.30 16.48 18.73
C TRP A 595 -19.90 17.02 18.42
N MET A 596 -19.13 16.36 17.53
CA MET A 596 -17.81 16.85 17.08
C MET A 596 -17.90 18.24 16.45
N TYR A 597 -18.91 18.49 15.61
CA TYR A 597 -19.14 19.81 15.02
C TYR A 597 -19.39 20.88 16.09
N LEU A 598 -20.20 20.57 17.12
CA LEU A 598 -20.53 21.51 18.18
C LEU A 598 -19.32 21.77 19.10
N GLU A 599 -18.50 20.75 19.39
CA GLU A 599 -17.24 20.90 20.13
C GLU A 599 -16.24 21.78 19.39
N ASP A 600 -16.06 21.58 18.09
CA ASP A 600 -15.22 22.41 17.25
C ASP A 600 -15.70 23.89 17.26
N LEU A 601 -16.99 24.10 17.19
CA LEU A 601 -17.58 25.43 17.23
C LEU A 601 -17.36 26.12 18.60
N VAL A 602 -17.49 25.38 19.70
CA VAL A 602 -17.21 25.86 21.07
C VAL A 602 -15.72 26.21 21.22
N ALA A 603 -14.83 25.34 20.70
CA ALA A 603 -13.39 25.59 20.72
C ALA A 603 -13.02 26.85 19.92
N GLN A 604 -13.61 27.06 18.76
CA GLN A 604 -13.42 28.27 17.94
C GLN A 604 -13.93 29.52 18.65
N ILE A 605 -15.03 29.44 19.39
CA ILE A 605 -15.58 30.53 20.20
C ILE A 605 -14.65 30.86 21.38
N ALA A 606 -14.11 29.83 22.04
CA ALA A 606 -13.18 29.99 23.16
C ALA A 606 -11.81 30.55 22.75
N ALA A 607 -11.39 30.30 21.50
CA ALA A 607 -10.15 30.80 20.92
C ALA A 607 -10.24 32.26 20.40
N GLN A 608 -11.42 32.90 20.46
CA GLN A 608 -11.58 34.32 20.08
C GLN A 608 -11.04 35.21 21.20
N PRO A 609 -10.14 36.18 20.88
CA PRO A 609 -9.54 37.09 21.85
C PRO A 609 -10.55 38.10 22.42
#